data_22f4fdcb928072592f6105f7e89ae04c
#
_entry.id   22f4fdcb928072592f6105f7e89ae04c
#
_cell.length_a   1.000
_cell.length_b   1.000
_cell.length_c   1.000
_cell.angle_alpha   90.00
_cell.angle_beta   90.00
_cell.angle_gamma   90.00
#
_symmetry.space_group_name_H-M   'P 1'
#
loop_
_entity.id
_entity.type
_entity.pdbx_description
1 polymer ?
#
loop_
_entity_poly.entity_id
_entity_poly.type
_entity_poly.pdbx_seq_one_letter_code
_entity_poly.pdbx_strand_id
1 'polypeptide(L)'
;TLSALFAFHGVPSASPSMELSAAFMDKSLAKLFLKGLGLPVLPSVCVREGEGERAKAEAKKLGYPLVVKPCRLGSSIGVTVVGEERELIVALALAFRLDSSALLEPYLADRRDLNCAAVQRGKELVLSPVEEVLSSSLVLTFGEKYESRERRSIIPADIPEEAANAIRVAMRSVAEAFSLRGVVRGDFFLAKDGRVYFNELNTVPGSLAFYLFGDTLIEARDFLVSLVENASLPPAKPPLSTGLLSRTRFAGAKGCKNRSS
;
A
#
# COMPACT_ATOMS: atom_id res chain seq x y z
N THR A 1 12.90 -5.36 -3.30
CA THR A 1 12.74 -4.77 -1.95
C THR A 1 13.83 -5.28 -1.03
N LEU A 2 14.18 -4.54 0.03
CA LEU A 2 15.12 -4.98 1.07
C LEU A 2 14.63 -6.27 1.75
N SER A 3 13.32 -6.43 1.93
CA SER A 3 12.73 -7.66 2.48
C SER A 3 13.10 -8.91 1.69
N ALA A 4 13.16 -8.81 0.35
CA ALA A 4 13.58 -9.91 -0.51
C ALA A 4 15.06 -10.26 -0.30
N LEU A 5 15.92 -9.25 -0.19
CA LEU A 5 17.34 -9.43 0.05
C LEU A 5 17.60 -10.10 1.42
N PHE A 6 16.93 -9.63 2.46
CA PHE A 6 17.02 -10.25 3.78
C PHE A 6 16.53 -11.70 3.77
N ALA A 7 15.38 -11.96 3.13
CA ALA A 7 14.86 -13.32 2.99
C ALA A 7 15.83 -14.24 2.24
N PHE A 8 16.44 -13.76 1.14
CA PHE A 8 17.40 -14.52 0.34
C PHE A 8 18.65 -14.88 1.15
N HIS A 9 19.14 -13.98 1.99
CA HIS A 9 20.32 -14.20 2.85
C HIS A 9 20.00 -14.85 4.20
N GLY A 10 18.76 -15.25 4.45
CA GLY A 10 18.38 -15.87 5.71
C GLY A 10 18.46 -14.91 6.92
N VAL A 11 18.31 -13.60 6.70
CA VAL A 11 18.33 -12.58 7.74
C VAL A 11 16.91 -12.34 8.25
N PRO A 12 16.62 -12.54 9.54
CA PRO A 12 15.32 -12.18 10.13
C PRO A 12 15.01 -10.70 9.95
N SER A 13 13.75 -10.38 9.68
CA SER A 13 13.33 -9.02 9.40
C SER A 13 12.00 -8.71 10.08
N ALA A 14 11.88 -7.53 10.66
CA ALA A 14 10.65 -6.96 11.19
C ALA A 14 9.83 -6.22 10.13
N SER A 15 10.20 -6.33 8.85
CA SER A 15 9.48 -5.72 7.73
C SER A 15 8.39 -6.65 7.17
N PRO A 16 7.36 -6.11 6.53
CA PRO A 16 6.40 -6.88 5.77
C PRO A 16 7.06 -7.77 4.71
N SER A 17 6.33 -8.79 4.27
CA SER A 17 6.83 -9.72 3.25
C SER A 17 7.15 -8.99 1.93
N MET A 18 7.96 -9.62 1.10
CA MET A 18 8.28 -9.12 -0.23
C MET A 18 7.01 -8.94 -1.08
N GLU A 19 6.11 -9.91 -1.00
CA GLU A 19 4.86 -9.93 -1.76
C GLU A 19 3.97 -8.75 -1.38
N LEU A 20 3.79 -8.52 -0.07
CA LEU A 20 3.02 -7.38 0.43
C LEU A 20 3.67 -6.06 0.01
N SER A 21 4.98 -5.93 0.21
CA SER A 21 5.72 -4.72 -0.14
C SER A 21 5.66 -4.42 -1.64
N ALA A 22 5.76 -5.43 -2.50
CA ALA A 22 5.69 -5.28 -3.95
C ALA A 22 4.27 -4.91 -4.41
N ALA A 23 3.25 -5.58 -3.86
CA ALA A 23 1.85 -5.34 -4.21
C ALA A 23 1.41 -3.91 -3.90
N PHE A 24 1.85 -3.36 -2.77
CA PHE A 24 1.43 -2.03 -2.32
C PHE A 24 2.42 -0.90 -2.68
N MET A 25 3.53 -1.21 -3.33
CA MET A 25 4.41 -0.21 -3.93
C MET A 25 3.76 0.51 -5.12
N ASP A 26 2.92 -0.18 -5.89
CA ASP A 26 2.21 0.35 -7.05
C ASP A 26 0.74 0.55 -6.72
N LYS A 27 0.26 1.81 -6.76
CA LYS A 27 -1.11 2.18 -6.40
C LYS A 27 -2.17 1.48 -7.24
N SER A 28 -1.88 1.20 -8.51
CA SER A 28 -2.81 0.51 -9.40
C SER A 28 -2.97 -0.96 -9.02
N LEU A 29 -1.87 -1.63 -8.70
CA LEU A 29 -1.88 -3.00 -8.20
C LEU A 29 -2.52 -3.07 -6.80
N ALA A 30 -2.16 -2.16 -5.90
CA ALA A 30 -2.75 -2.08 -4.57
C ALA A 30 -4.29 -2.04 -4.63
N LYS A 31 -4.86 -1.19 -5.51
CA LYS A 31 -6.31 -1.10 -5.69
C LYS A 31 -6.94 -2.39 -6.25
N LEU A 32 -6.24 -3.13 -7.11
CA LEU A 32 -6.70 -4.43 -7.59
C LEU A 32 -6.74 -5.46 -6.45
N PHE A 33 -5.70 -5.52 -5.62
CA PHE A 33 -5.66 -6.40 -4.45
C PHE A 33 -6.76 -6.06 -3.45
N LEU A 34 -6.92 -4.79 -3.11
CA LEU A 34 -7.95 -4.34 -2.16
C LEU A 34 -9.37 -4.65 -2.67
N LYS A 35 -9.64 -4.43 -3.97
CA LYS A 35 -10.89 -4.85 -4.62
C LYS A 35 -11.09 -6.37 -4.58
N GLY A 36 -10.04 -7.14 -4.81
CA GLY A 36 -10.06 -8.60 -4.72
C GLY A 36 -10.41 -9.11 -3.33
N LEU A 37 -10.07 -8.35 -2.28
CA LEU A 37 -10.47 -8.61 -0.90
C LEU A 37 -11.88 -8.10 -0.56
N GLY A 38 -12.61 -7.52 -1.52
CA GLY A 38 -13.93 -6.94 -1.29
C GLY A 38 -13.90 -5.60 -0.53
N LEU A 39 -12.73 -4.96 -0.39
CA LEU A 39 -12.59 -3.71 0.34
C LEU A 39 -12.98 -2.51 -0.54
N PRO A 40 -13.72 -1.54 -0.01
CA PRO A 40 -14.08 -0.34 -0.75
C PRO A 40 -12.84 0.49 -1.07
N VAL A 41 -12.65 0.81 -2.36
CA VAL A 41 -11.64 1.74 -2.86
C VAL A 41 -12.30 2.70 -3.83
N LEU A 42 -11.76 3.90 -4.00
CA LEU A 42 -12.25 4.81 -5.04
C LEU A 42 -12.08 4.17 -6.43
N PRO A 43 -13.04 4.36 -7.35
CA PRO A 43 -12.87 3.97 -8.73
C PRO A 43 -11.61 4.62 -9.30
N SER A 44 -10.85 3.88 -10.08
CA SER A 44 -9.57 4.38 -10.58
C SER A 44 -9.19 3.71 -11.89
N VAL A 45 -8.42 4.42 -12.68
CA VAL A 45 -7.86 3.94 -13.95
C VAL A 45 -6.36 4.23 -13.98
N CYS A 46 -5.58 3.20 -14.30
CA CYS A 46 -4.15 3.34 -14.58
C CYS A 46 -3.96 3.61 -16.07
N VAL A 47 -3.20 4.64 -16.39
CA VAL A 47 -2.81 5.02 -17.76
C VAL A 47 -1.29 5.08 -17.86
N ARG A 48 -0.76 4.80 -19.06
CA ARG A 48 0.66 4.83 -19.37
C ARG A 48 1.00 6.00 -20.29
N GLU A 49 2.25 6.34 -20.32
CA GLU A 49 2.76 7.31 -21.29
C GLU A 49 2.38 6.89 -22.72
N GLY A 50 1.89 7.84 -23.52
CA GLY A 50 1.36 7.57 -24.87
C GLY A 50 -0.15 7.27 -24.93
N GLU A 51 -0.82 6.99 -23.82
CA GLU A 51 -2.26 6.68 -23.78
C GLU A 51 -3.16 7.92 -23.57
N GLY A 52 -2.80 9.09 -24.11
CA GLY A 52 -3.48 10.36 -23.84
C GLY A 52 -4.97 10.36 -24.19
N GLU A 53 -5.37 9.78 -25.33
CA GLU A 53 -6.79 9.72 -25.72
C GLU A 53 -7.59 8.78 -24.84
N ARG A 54 -6.99 7.64 -24.43
CA ARG A 54 -7.59 6.75 -23.45
C ARG A 54 -7.75 7.44 -22.11
N ALA A 55 -6.73 8.19 -21.66
CA ALA A 55 -6.79 8.95 -20.42
C ALA A 55 -7.94 9.96 -20.41
N LYS A 56 -8.16 10.71 -21.48
CA LYS A 56 -9.28 11.64 -21.62
C LYS A 56 -10.64 10.93 -21.55
N ALA A 57 -10.78 9.82 -22.29
CA ALA A 57 -12.01 9.04 -22.29
C ALA A 57 -12.35 8.48 -20.91
N GLU A 58 -11.37 7.94 -20.20
CA GLU A 58 -11.56 7.41 -18.85
C GLU A 58 -11.78 8.51 -17.81
N ALA A 59 -11.06 9.64 -17.91
CA ALA A 59 -11.29 10.81 -17.06
C ALA A 59 -12.72 11.34 -17.18
N LYS A 60 -13.27 11.39 -18.39
CA LYS A 60 -14.66 11.78 -18.63
C LYS A 60 -15.67 10.83 -17.97
N LYS A 61 -15.38 9.52 -17.94
CA LYS A 61 -16.23 8.53 -17.25
C LYS A 61 -16.14 8.66 -15.72
N LEU A 62 -14.95 8.94 -15.19
CA LEU A 62 -14.74 9.14 -13.75
C LEU A 62 -15.38 10.44 -13.24
N GLY A 63 -15.47 11.48 -14.10
CA GLY A 63 -15.98 12.81 -13.76
C GLY A 63 -14.94 13.68 -13.08
N TYR A 64 -15.01 15.00 -13.36
CA TYR A 64 -14.14 16.00 -12.72
C TYR A 64 -14.79 16.55 -11.44
N PRO A 65 -14.02 16.98 -10.43
CA PRO A 65 -12.54 17.00 -10.40
C PRO A 65 -11.92 15.63 -10.15
N LEU A 66 -10.69 15.44 -10.66
CA LEU A 66 -9.91 14.22 -10.55
C LEU A 66 -8.60 14.45 -9.79
N VAL A 67 -8.04 13.38 -9.27
CA VAL A 67 -6.64 13.31 -8.82
C VAL A 67 -5.86 12.50 -9.84
N VAL A 68 -4.75 13.07 -10.31
CA VAL A 68 -3.72 12.41 -11.11
C VAL A 68 -2.50 12.20 -10.24
N LYS A 69 -2.01 10.98 -10.15
CA LYS A 69 -0.86 10.65 -9.30
C LYS A 69 0.03 9.57 -9.93
N PRO A 70 1.37 9.69 -9.85
CA PRO A 70 2.28 8.61 -10.24
C PRO A 70 1.94 7.32 -9.47
N CYS A 71 2.02 6.16 -10.15
CA CYS A 71 1.63 4.90 -9.51
C CYS A 71 2.58 4.46 -8.38
N ARG A 72 3.89 4.71 -8.52
CA ARG A 72 4.93 4.14 -7.64
C ARG A 72 5.66 5.12 -6.74
N LEU A 73 5.11 6.32 -6.57
CA LEU A 73 5.68 7.33 -5.67
C LEU A 73 4.82 7.53 -4.43
N GLY A 74 5.50 7.87 -3.33
CA GLY A 74 4.89 8.22 -2.04
C GLY A 74 4.92 9.73 -1.77
N SER A 75 4.58 10.10 -0.52
CA SER A 75 4.70 11.46 0.02
C SER A 75 4.01 12.55 -0.80
N SER A 76 2.94 12.23 -1.51
CA SER A 76 2.20 13.12 -2.40
C SER A 76 3.03 13.74 -3.55
N ILE A 77 4.20 13.20 -3.85
CA ILE A 77 5.05 13.67 -4.94
C ILE A 77 4.33 13.44 -6.28
N GLY A 78 4.15 14.51 -7.07
CA GLY A 78 3.52 14.46 -8.38
C GLY A 78 2.00 14.29 -8.35
N VAL A 79 1.35 14.41 -7.19
CA VAL A 79 -0.11 14.39 -7.06
C VAL A 79 -0.68 15.74 -7.48
N THR A 80 -1.61 15.73 -8.42
CA THR A 80 -2.24 16.92 -8.98
C THR A 80 -3.76 16.77 -8.98
N VAL A 81 -4.49 17.77 -8.49
CA VAL A 81 -5.94 17.86 -8.64
C VAL A 81 -6.23 18.56 -9.96
N VAL A 82 -7.16 18.00 -10.72
CA VAL A 82 -7.52 18.42 -12.08
C VAL A 82 -9.02 18.71 -12.11
N GLY A 83 -9.38 19.96 -12.37
CA GLY A 83 -10.78 20.42 -12.44
C GLY A 83 -11.46 20.18 -13.79
N GLU A 84 -10.68 20.07 -14.86
CA GLU A 84 -11.18 19.95 -16.23
C GLU A 84 -10.17 19.29 -17.18
N GLU A 85 -10.64 18.92 -18.38
CA GLU A 85 -9.86 18.13 -19.34
C GLU A 85 -8.54 18.82 -19.79
N ARG A 86 -8.52 20.14 -19.95
CA ARG A 86 -7.30 20.86 -20.36
C ARG A 86 -6.16 20.74 -19.35
N GLU A 87 -6.50 20.63 -18.07
CA GLU A 87 -5.52 20.46 -16.98
C GLU A 87 -4.98 19.03 -16.93
N LEU A 88 -5.77 18.04 -17.36
CA LEU A 88 -5.40 16.63 -17.35
C LEU A 88 -4.10 16.36 -18.11
N ILE A 89 -3.92 16.98 -19.28
CA ILE A 89 -2.74 16.79 -20.12
C ILE A 89 -1.47 17.25 -19.40
N VAL A 90 -1.54 18.41 -18.74
CA VAL A 90 -0.42 18.96 -17.96
C VAL A 90 -0.12 18.07 -16.75
N ALA A 91 -1.15 17.64 -16.02
CA ALA A 91 -1.00 16.75 -14.87
C ALA A 91 -0.39 15.39 -15.24
N LEU A 92 -0.82 14.81 -16.38
CA LEU A 92 -0.23 13.57 -16.91
C LEU A 92 1.24 13.77 -17.32
N ALA A 93 1.56 14.86 -18.01
CA ALA A 93 2.94 15.15 -18.38
C ALA A 93 3.85 15.29 -17.15
N LEU A 94 3.37 15.89 -16.07
CA LEU A 94 4.10 15.98 -14.80
C LEU A 94 4.27 14.59 -14.15
N ALA A 95 3.20 13.79 -14.11
CA ALA A 95 3.25 12.45 -13.55
C ALA A 95 4.21 11.53 -14.33
N PHE A 96 4.22 11.60 -15.66
CA PHE A 96 5.08 10.79 -16.52
C PHE A 96 6.57 11.21 -16.49
N ARG A 97 6.89 12.40 -16.03
CA ARG A 97 8.30 12.75 -15.71
C ARG A 97 8.84 11.98 -14.50
N LEU A 98 7.96 11.45 -13.67
CA LEU A 98 8.28 10.82 -12.40
C LEU A 98 8.08 9.30 -12.43
N ASP A 99 7.13 8.81 -13.25
CA ASP A 99 6.78 7.41 -13.36
C ASP A 99 6.25 7.12 -14.78
N SER A 100 6.44 5.92 -15.29
CA SER A 100 5.91 5.47 -16.59
C SER A 100 4.39 5.23 -16.58
N SER A 101 3.75 5.33 -15.42
CA SER A 101 2.30 5.14 -15.25
C SER A 101 1.71 6.13 -14.25
N ALA A 102 0.47 6.55 -14.50
CA ALA A 102 -0.30 7.42 -13.63
C ALA A 102 -1.65 6.82 -13.31
N LEU A 103 -2.12 7.03 -12.08
CA LEU A 103 -3.44 6.66 -11.62
C LEU A 103 -4.36 7.89 -11.64
N LEU A 104 -5.51 7.74 -12.27
CA LEU A 104 -6.61 8.69 -12.24
C LEU A 104 -7.68 8.18 -11.28
N GLU A 105 -8.18 9.03 -10.40
CA GLU A 105 -9.31 8.73 -9.52
C GLU A 105 -10.13 9.99 -9.22
N PRO A 106 -11.42 9.89 -8.87
CA PRO A 106 -12.21 11.04 -8.48
C PRO A 106 -11.59 11.77 -7.29
N TYR A 107 -11.59 13.11 -7.33
CA TYR A 107 -11.22 13.90 -6.17
C TYR A 107 -12.40 13.90 -5.19
N LEU A 108 -12.18 13.37 -4.02
CA LEU A 108 -13.18 13.34 -2.96
C LEU A 108 -13.04 14.62 -2.13
N ALA A 109 -13.92 15.60 -2.41
CA ALA A 109 -14.00 16.83 -1.62
C ALA A 109 -14.56 16.53 -0.22
N ASP A 110 -14.24 17.38 0.75
CA ASP A 110 -14.75 17.31 2.14
C ASP A 110 -14.53 15.96 2.83
N ARG A 111 -13.56 15.16 2.34
CA ARG A 111 -13.18 13.93 3.00
C ARG A 111 -12.40 14.22 4.29
N ARG A 112 -12.45 13.26 5.20
CA ARG A 112 -11.55 13.21 6.35
C ARG A 112 -10.46 12.16 6.06
N ASP A 113 -9.20 12.52 6.29
CA ASP A 113 -8.05 11.62 6.11
C ASP A 113 -7.80 10.87 7.42
N LEU A 114 -7.93 9.54 7.36
CA LEU A 114 -7.83 8.66 8.53
C LEU A 114 -6.70 7.65 8.36
N ASN A 115 -6.02 7.32 9.45
CA ASN A 115 -4.97 6.31 9.47
C ASN A 115 -5.27 5.25 10.54
N CYS A 116 -4.88 4.01 10.27
CA CYS A 116 -4.85 2.94 11.25
C CYS A 116 -3.64 2.05 10.98
N ALA A 117 -2.85 1.78 12.02
CA ALA A 117 -1.71 0.88 11.91
C ALA A 117 -2.07 -0.53 12.41
N ALA A 118 -1.39 -1.51 11.86
CA ALA A 118 -1.45 -2.90 12.29
C ALA A 118 -0.04 -3.43 12.51
N VAL A 119 0.17 -4.14 13.60
CA VAL A 119 1.44 -4.78 13.93
C VAL A 119 1.19 -6.24 14.33
N GLN A 120 2.02 -7.14 13.81
CA GLN A 120 2.02 -8.54 14.24
C GLN A 120 2.97 -8.70 15.42
N ARG A 121 2.44 -9.15 16.57
CA ARG A 121 3.19 -9.50 17.79
C ARG A 121 3.03 -10.98 18.07
N GLY A 122 4.01 -11.77 17.68
CA GLY A 122 3.88 -13.24 17.75
C GLY A 122 2.69 -13.73 16.95
N LYS A 123 1.67 -14.28 17.62
CA LYS A 123 0.43 -14.75 16.99
C LYS A 123 -0.70 -13.72 17.00
N GLU A 124 -0.52 -12.63 17.68
CA GLU A 124 -1.55 -11.60 17.87
C GLU A 124 -1.38 -10.48 16.84
N LEU A 125 -2.50 -10.09 16.21
CA LEU A 125 -2.59 -8.89 15.39
C LEU A 125 -3.15 -7.75 16.24
N VAL A 126 -2.31 -6.76 16.51
CA VAL A 126 -2.66 -5.56 17.26
C VAL A 126 -2.93 -4.42 16.29
N LEU A 127 -4.10 -3.79 16.40
CA LEU A 127 -4.47 -2.58 15.65
C LEU A 127 -4.32 -1.36 16.55
N SER A 128 -3.87 -0.26 15.97
CA SER A 128 -3.87 1.03 16.66
C SER A 128 -5.28 1.62 16.77
N PRO A 129 -5.49 2.61 17.63
CA PRO A 129 -6.59 3.56 17.46
C PRO A 129 -6.57 4.16 16.05
N VAL A 130 -7.74 4.62 15.57
CA VAL A 130 -7.81 5.37 14.32
C VAL A 130 -7.34 6.79 14.58
N GLU A 131 -6.43 7.29 13.76
CA GLU A 131 -5.97 8.69 13.73
C GLU A 131 -6.76 9.44 12.67
N GLU A 132 -7.19 10.66 12.96
CA GLU A 132 -7.58 11.63 11.97
C GLU A 132 -6.45 12.64 11.76
N VAL A 133 -6.01 12.79 10.51
CA VAL A 133 -4.98 13.76 10.14
C VAL A 133 -5.65 15.07 9.74
N LEU A 134 -5.43 16.11 10.52
CA LEU A 134 -5.94 17.45 10.22
C LEU A 134 -4.98 18.12 9.23
N SER A 135 -5.41 18.24 7.97
CA SER A 135 -4.66 18.91 6.92
C SER A 135 -5.21 20.30 6.67
N SER A 136 -4.33 21.28 6.50
CA SER A 136 -4.70 22.65 6.12
C SER A 136 -4.85 22.81 4.60
N SER A 137 -4.47 21.82 3.79
CA SER A 137 -4.46 21.88 2.34
C SER A 137 -5.27 20.76 1.68
N LEU A 138 -5.75 21.02 0.45
CA LEU A 138 -6.50 20.08 -0.37
C LEU A 138 -5.69 18.79 -0.70
N VAL A 139 -4.39 18.90 -0.73
CA VAL A 139 -3.43 17.79 -0.86
C VAL A 139 -2.27 18.09 0.07
N LEU A 140 -1.97 17.18 1.00
CA LEU A 140 -0.77 17.29 1.84
C LEU A 140 0.46 17.32 0.94
N THR A 141 1.10 18.48 0.83
CA THR A 141 2.35 18.63 0.09
C THR A 141 3.50 17.95 0.84
N PHE A 142 4.62 17.72 0.14
CA PHE A 142 5.83 17.18 0.75
C PHE A 142 6.31 18.07 1.92
N GLY A 143 6.27 19.41 1.77
CA GLY A 143 6.64 20.35 2.81
C GLY A 143 5.76 20.23 4.06
N GLU A 144 4.44 20.12 3.90
CA GLU A 144 3.52 19.95 5.03
C GLU A 144 3.72 18.63 5.78
N LYS A 145 4.15 17.58 5.09
CA LYS A 145 4.43 16.27 5.73
C LYS A 145 5.73 16.26 6.54
N TYR A 146 6.75 17.03 6.15
CA TYR A 146 8.11 16.91 6.69
C TYR A 146 8.67 18.20 7.27
N GLU A 147 8.17 19.38 6.87
CA GLU A 147 8.70 20.69 7.29
C GLU A 147 7.83 21.37 8.37
N SER A 148 6.51 21.08 8.42
CA SER A 148 5.67 21.62 9.49
C SER A 148 5.95 20.88 10.80
N ARG A 149 6.41 21.62 11.81
CA ARG A 149 6.69 21.12 13.17
C ARG A 149 5.45 20.64 13.93
N GLU A 150 4.24 20.92 13.45
CA GLU A 150 2.98 20.55 14.10
C GLU A 150 2.12 19.72 13.12
N ARG A 151 2.31 18.42 13.15
CA ARG A 151 1.31 17.50 12.60
C ARG A 151 0.13 17.51 13.56
N ARG A 152 -0.95 18.18 13.15
CA ARG A 152 -2.19 18.14 13.93
C ARG A 152 -2.93 16.87 13.61
N SER A 153 -3.16 16.05 14.61
CA SER A 153 -3.98 14.85 14.49
C SER A 153 -4.84 14.66 15.74
N ILE A 154 -5.92 13.92 15.59
CA ILE A 154 -6.81 13.51 16.68
C ILE A 154 -6.71 12.00 16.82
N ILE A 155 -6.30 11.53 18.01
CA ILE A 155 -6.14 10.11 18.34
C ILE A 155 -6.79 9.85 19.72
N PRO A 156 -7.82 9.01 19.82
CA PRO A 156 -8.58 8.39 18.73
C PRO A 156 -9.39 9.43 17.94
N ALA A 157 -9.61 9.16 16.64
CA ALA A 157 -10.42 10.01 15.78
C ALA A 157 -11.89 10.05 16.27
N ASP A 158 -12.48 11.24 16.26
CA ASP A 158 -13.92 11.42 16.55
C ASP A 158 -14.75 11.11 15.29
N ILE A 159 -15.04 9.83 15.06
CA ILE A 159 -15.76 9.30 13.91
C ILE A 159 -16.85 8.34 14.35
N PRO A 160 -17.89 8.09 13.51
CA PRO A 160 -18.88 7.07 13.78
C PRO A 160 -18.24 5.69 14.00
N GLU A 161 -18.74 4.93 14.96
CA GLU A 161 -18.20 3.61 15.30
C GLU A 161 -18.25 2.62 14.11
N GLU A 162 -19.25 2.77 13.25
CA GLU A 162 -19.37 1.98 12.02
C GLU A 162 -18.18 2.24 11.07
N ALA A 163 -17.74 3.49 10.95
CA ALA A 163 -16.58 3.86 10.15
C ALA A 163 -15.28 3.32 10.78
N ALA A 164 -15.13 3.48 12.10
CA ALA A 164 -13.99 2.92 12.83
C ALA A 164 -13.92 1.39 12.69
N ASN A 165 -15.06 0.72 12.77
CA ASN A 165 -15.13 -0.73 12.60
C ASN A 165 -14.82 -1.17 11.17
N ALA A 166 -15.30 -0.45 10.16
CA ALA A 166 -14.97 -0.71 8.76
C ALA A 166 -13.45 -0.64 8.51
N ILE A 167 -12.78 0.36 9.10
CA ILE A 167 -11.31 0.49 9.04
C ILE A 167 -10.62 -0.70 9.71
N ARG A 168 -11.05 -1.08 10.91
CA ARG A 168 -10.47 -2.23 11.64
C ARG A 168 -10.64 -3.54 10.88
N VAL A 169 -11.82 -3.78 10.31
CA VAL A 169 -12.10 -4.96 9.47
C VAL A 169 -11.19 -4.96 8.24
N ALA A 170 -11.06 -3.83 7.54
CA ALA A 170 -10.19 -3.71 6.38
C ALA A 170 -8.73 -4.01 6.70
N MET A 171 -8.20 -3.47 7.82
CA MET A 171 -6.84 -3.74 8.25
C MET A 171 -6.61 -5.20 8.62
N ARG A 172 -7.58 -5.86 9.27
CA ARG A 172 -7.52 -7.32 9.55
C ARG A 172 -7.51 -8.14 8.27
N SER A 173 -8.40 -7.82 7.31
CA SER A 173 -8.46 -8.53 6.03
C SER A 173 -7.15 -8.48 5.26
N VAL A 174 -6.50 -7.32 5.22
CA VAL A 174 -5.17 -7.17 4.58
C VAL A 174 -4.12 -7.96 5.36
N ALA A 175 -4.10 -7.86 6.69
CA ALA A 175 -3.12 -8.54 7.53
C ALA A 175 -3.21 -10.07 7.39
N GLU A 176 -4.41 -10.61 7.34
CA GLU A 176 -4.67 -12.05 7.16
C GLU A 176 -4.28 -12.50 5.75
N ALA A 177 -4.73 -11.78 4.71
CA ALA A 177 -4.47 -12.15 3.30
C ALA A 177 -2.98 -12.27 2.98
N PHE A 178 -2.15 -11.43 3.60
CA PHE A 178 -0.70 -11.40 3.36
C PHE A 178 0.12 -12.00 4.50
N SER A 179 -0.51 -12.62 5.51
CA SER A 179 0.19 -13.15 6.69
C SER A 179 1.16 -12.10 7.26
N LEU A 180 0.62 -10.97 7.69
CA LEU A 180 1.37 -9.78 8.08
C LEU A 180 2.52 -10.11 9.03
N ARG A 181 3.67 -9.51 8.76
CA ARG A 181 4.84 -9.43 9.64
C ARG A 181 5.26 -7.97 9.76
N GLY A 182 5.81 -7.59 10.91
CA GLY A 182 6.18 -6.21 11.17
C GLY A 182 4.97 -5.30 11.31
N VAL A 183 5.12 -4.05 10.91
CA VAL A 183 4.10 -3.02 11.02
C VAL A 183 3.74 -2.44 9.66
N VAL A 184 2.44 -2.16 9.46
CA VAL A 184 1.90 -1.43 8.30
C VAL A 184 0.92 -0.36 8.76
N ARG A 185 0.66 0.64 7.93
CA ARG A 185 -0.37 1.64 8.18
C ARG A 185 -1.28 1.77 6.95
N GLY A 186 -2.56 1.57 7.16
CA GLY A 186 -3.58 1.87 6.17
C GLY A 186 -3.99 3.34 6.28
N ASP A 187 -4.07 4.01 5.15
CA ASP A 187 -4.56 5.36 5.00
C ASP A 187 -5.94 5.29 4.31
N PHE A 188 -6.93 5.94 4.91
CA PHE A 188 -8.34 5.84 4.50
C PHE A 188 -8.94 7.21 4.27
N PHE A 189 -9.98 7.26 3.46
CA PHE A 189 -10.85 8.41 3.31
C PHE A 189 -12.22 8.10 3.91
N LEU A 190 -12.68 8.95 4.81
CA LEU A 190 -14.07 8.97 5.24
C LEU A 190 -14.78 10.05 4.44
N ALA A 191 -15.72 9.66 3.59
CA ALA A 191 -16.52 10.56 2.78
C ALA A 191 -17.65 11.20 3.62
N LYS A 192 -18.18 12.31 3.15
CA LYS A 192 -19.28 13.05 3.80
C LYS A 192 -20.55 12.22 4.00
N ASP A 193 -20.76 11.21 3.14
CA ASP A 193 -21.88 10.28 3.22
C ASP A 193 -21.65 9.09 4.17
N GLY A 194 -20.52 9.12 4.92
CA GLY A 194 -20.16 8.08 5.89
C GLY A 194 -19.42 6.88 5.29
N ARG A 195 -19.25 6.80 3.98
CA ARG A 195 -18.50 5.71 3.35
C ARG A 195 -17.00 5.82 3.61
N VAL A 196 -16.39 4.70 3.97
CA VAL A 196 -14.95 4.57 4.15
C VAL A 196 -14.34 3.95 2.89
N TYR A 197 -13.28 4.56 2.37
CA TYR A 197 -12.50 4.06 1.25
C TYR A 197 -11.07 3.79 1.68
N PHE A 198 -10.54 2.62 1.37
CA PHE A 198 -9.12 2.33 1.53
C PHE A 198 -8.35 3.08 0.43
N ASN A 199 -7.48 4.00 0.82
CA ASN A 199 -6.69 4.79 -0.11
C ASN A 199 -5.34 4.13 -0.42
N GLU A 200 -4.51 3.89 0.61
CA GLU A 200 -3.13 3.44 0.48
C GLU A 200 -2.72 2.57 1.68
N LEU A 201 -1.84 1.59 1.47
CA LEU A 201 -1.17 0.85 2.54
C LEU A 201 0.32 1.16 2.52
N ASN A 202 0.81 1.74 3.61
CA ASN A 202 2.22 2.01 3.83
C ASN A 202 2.88 0.79 4.49
N THR A 203 3.71 0.09 3.76
CA THR A 203 4.42 -1.11 4.23
C THR A 203 5.65 -0.80 5.08
N VAL A 204 6.13 0.43 5.03
CA VAL A 204 7.14 0.99 5.95
C VAL A 204 6.66 2.40 6.30
N PRO A 205 5.72 2.54 7.25
CA PRO A 205 5.16 3.84 7.59
C PRO A 205 6.20 4.75 8.24
N GLY A 206 6.01 6.06 8.10
CA GLY A 206 6.87 7.06 8.76
C GLY A 206 6.94 6.81 10.26
N SER A 207 8.14 6.89 10.83
CA SER A 207 8.42 6.57 12.24
C SER A 207 7.92 5.19 12.67
N LEU A 208 7.78 4.23 11.73
CA LEU A 208 7.15 2.91 11.94
C LEU A 208 5.77 2.99 12.61
N ALA A 209 5.09 4.12 12.50
CA ALA A 209 3.80 4.42 13.12
C ALA A 209 3.76 4.18 14.64
N PHE A 210 4.90 4.20 15.35
CA PHE A 210 4.96 3.91 16.79
C PHE A 210 4.05 4.83 17.61
N TYR A 211 3.92 6.09 17.21
CA TYR A 211 3.10 7.10 17.86
C TYR A 211 1.60 6.77 17.92
N LEU A 212 1.14 5.81 17.12
CA LEU A 212 -0.22 5.28 17.17
C LEU A 212 -0.39 4.19 18.25
N PHE A 213 0.69 3.70 18.84
CA PHE A 213 0.68 2.63 19.83
C PHE A 213 1.10 3.08 21.22
N GLY A 214 1.52 4.34 21.37
CA GLY A 214 1.90 4.93 22.67
C GLY A 214 2.39 6.36 22.55
N ASP A 215 2.25 7.11 23.63
CA ASP A 215 2.53 8.55 23.69
C ASP A 215 3.86 8.87 24.39
N THR A 216 4.48 7.86 25.02
CA THR A 216 5.70 8.05 25.80
C THR A 216 6.92 7.44 25.12
N LEU A 217 8.11 7.93 25.44
CA LEU A 217 9.37 7.36 24.97
C LEU A 217 9.57 5.90 25.42
N ILE A 218 9.00 5.53 26.56
CA ILE A 218 9.07 4.15 27.07
C ILE A 218 8.23 3.24 26.18
N GLU A 219 6.99 3.62 25.87
CA GLU A 219 6.11 2.85 24.98
C GLU A 219 6.68 2.77 23.56
N ALA A 220 7.25 3.86 23.04
CA ALA A 220 7.96 3.85 21.77
C ALA A 220 9.12 2.86 21.75
N ARG A 221 9.96 2.86 22.81
CA ARG A 221 11.04 1.88 22.98
C ARG A 221 10.49 0.46 23.00
N ASP A 222 9.48 0.20 23.83
CA ASP A 222 8.93 -1.14 24.00
C ASP A 222 8.27 -1.65 22.71
N PHE A 223 7.64 -0.76 21.94
CA PHE A 223 7.14 -1.05 20.61
C PHE A 223 8.29 -1.47 19.66
N LEU A 224 9.37 -0.70 19.58
CA LEU A 224 10.51 -1.00 18.71
C LEU A 224 11.23 -2.28 19.14
N VAL A 225 11.41 -2.51 20.43
CA VAL A 225 11.96 -3.77 20.96
C VAL A 225 11.09 -4.95 20.54
N SER A 226 9.76 -4.82 20.68
CA SER A 226 8.84 -5.88 20.29
C SER A 226 8.90 -6.20 18.79
N LEU A 227 9.13 -5.20 17.91
CA LEU A 227 9.34 -5.44 16.48
C LEU A 227 10.60 -6.27 16.21
N VAL A 228 11.69 -5.97 16.91
CA VAL A 228 12.96 -6.70 16.75
C VAL A 228 12.82 -8.13 17.29
N GLU A 229 12.21 -8.31 18.46
CA GLU A 229 12.01 -9.64 19.07
C GLU A 229 11.08 -10.53 18.24
N ASN A 230 10.11 -9.95 17.54
CA ASN A 230 9.21 -10.65 16.62
C ASN A 230 9.73 -10.72 15.18
N ALA A 231 10.97 -10.26 14.91
CA ALA A 231 11.56 -10.40 13.59
C ALA A 231 11.68 -11.88 13.23
N SER A 232 11.21 -12.23 12.06
CA SER A 232 11.17 -13.61 11.61
C SER A 232 11.61 -13.78 10.17
N LEU A 233 12.12 -14.95 9.86
CA LEU A 233 12.29 -15.40 8.49
C LEU A 233 10.93 -15.78 7.90
N PRO A 234 10.73 -15.60 6.57
CA PRO A 234 9.61 -16.23 5.91
C PRO A 234 9.66 -17.73 6.17
N PRO A 235 8.51 -18.40 6.37
CA PRO A 235 8.48 -19.84 6.56
C PRO A 235 9.16 -20.51 5.37
N ALA A 236 10.34 -21.09 5.61
CA ALA A 236 11.02 -21.90 4.62
C ALA A 236 10.19 -23.17 4.44
N LYS A 237 9.41 -23.22 3.35
CA LYS A 237 8.98 -24.55 2.89
C LYS A 237 10.24 -25.26 2.42
N PRO A 238 10.46 -26.52 2.83
CA PRO A 238 11.56 -27.29 2.28
C PRO A 238 11.43 -27.23 0.75
N PRO A 239 12.54 -27.06 0.03
CA PRO A 239 12.50 -27.08 -1.42
C PRO A 239 11.76 -28.35 -1.83
N LEU A 240 10.76 -28.21 -2.71
CA LEU A 240 10.09 -29.36 -3.31
C LEU A 240 11.18 -30.36 -3.68
N SER A 241 11.12 -31.55 -3.10
CA SER A 241 12.21 -32.51 -3.21
C SER A 241 12.55 -32.66 -4.69
N THR A 242 13.78 -32.36 -5.05
CA THR A 242 14.30 -32.42 -6.42
C THR A 242 14.03 -33.79 -7.09
N GLY A 243 13.63 -34.79 -6.31
CA GLY A 243 13.19 -36.10 -6.77
C GLY A 243 11.97 -36.07 -7.71
N LEU A 244 11.06 -35.10 -7.58
CA LEU A 244 9.94 -34.97 -8.53
C LEU A 244 10.39 -34.32 -9.86
N LEU A 245 11.32 -33.40 -9.80
CA LEU A 245 11.88 -32.75 -11.00
C LEU A 245 12.89 -33.64 -11.74
N SER A 246 13.60 -34.52 -11.02
CA SER A 246 14.53 -35.47 -11.64
C SER A 246 13.82 -36.62 -12.36
N ARG A 247 12.60 -36.99 -11.93
CA ARG A 247 11.82 -38.06 -12.59
C ARG A 247 11.13 -37.59 -13.88
N THR A 248 10.85 -36.31 -14.02
CA THR A 248 10.13 -35.79 -15.23
C THR A 248 11.05 -35.25 -16.32
N ARG A 249 12.32 -34.95 -16.00
CA ARG A 249 13.22 -34.29 -16.96
C ARG A 249 14.02 -35.21 -17.86
N PHE A 250 14.11 -36.50 -17.59
CA PHE A 250 15.01 -37.38 -18.34
C PHE A 250 14.41 -38.69 -18.87
N ALA A 251 13.11 -38.90 -18.73
CA ALA A 251 12.44 -40.05 -19.36
C ALA A 251 12.30 -39.91 -20.88
N GLY A 252 12.54 -38.73 -21.45
CA GLY A 252 12.42 -38.47 -22.88
C GLY A 252 13.75 -38.42 -23.68
N ALA A 253 14.90 -38.54 -23.02
CA ALA A 253 16.20 -38.35 -23.68
C ALA A 253 16.96 -39.66 -24.01
N LYS A 254 16.32 -40.82 -23.87
CA LYS A 254 16.88 -42.09 -24.34
C LYS A 254 16.21 -42.53 -25.65
N GLY A 255 16.64 -41.99 -26.75
CA GLY A 255 16.08 -42.40 -28.02
C GLY A 255 16.65 -41.71 -29.27
N CYS A 256 17.93 -41.40 -29.24
CA CYS A 256 18.62 -41.11 -30.53
C CYS A 256 19.95 -41.86 -30.55
N LYS A 257 19.89 -43.17 -30.80
CA LYS A 257 21.07 -43.91 -31.22
C LYS A 257 21.20 -43.79 -32.72
N ASN A 258 22.31 -43.21 -33.15
CA ASN A 258 22.84 -43.23 -34.50
C ASN A 258 22.66 -44.61 -35.14
N ARG A 259 22.07 -44.67 -36.32
CA ARG A 259 22.31 -45.68 -37.31
C ARG A 259 23.23 -45.08 -38.35
N SER A 260 24.52 -45.35 -38.21
CA SER A 260 25.49 -45.31 -39.27
C SER A 260 25.72 -46.77 -39.76
N SER A 261 25.37 -47.04 -40.93
CA SER A 261 26.04 -47.88 -41.90
C SER A 261 25.24 -47.89 -43.17
#